data_390306bff795f672f17e35382123c9b6
#
_entry.id   390306bff795f672f17e35382123c9b6
#
_cell.length_a   1.000
_cell.length_b   1.000
_cell.length_c   1.000
_cell.angle_alpha   90.00
_cell.angle_beta   90.00
_cell.angle_gamma   90.00
#
_symmetry.space_group_name_H-M   'P 1'
#
loop_
_entity.id
_entity.type
_entity.pdbx_description
1 polymer ?
#
loop_
_entity_poly.entity_id
_entity_poly.type
_entity_poly.pdbx_seq_one_letter_code
_entity_poly.pdbx_strand_id
1 'polypeptide(L)'
;EGISLEQYESDRRYNPAGEYYDQFGNVHYYDNETDNYAQNHLQLNYTRSFSDRLAWSTTFNYTRGDGYYENYKAGKSFSKYLMADPVIDGVQYDEGDFITKEALVNDYYVLNTDLRYSSDRLKLTGGLNLSRYDGDHIGSVLWSNVLGDSFDYDSHDWYLNRGLKH
;
A
#
# COMPACT_ATOMS: atom_id res chain seq x y z
N GLU A 1 8.26 2.58 -8.49
CA GLU A 1 8.55 3.98 -8.91
C GLU A 1 8.77 4.03 -10.42
N GLY A 2 8.41 5.19 -11.03
CA GLY A 2 8.63 5.40 -12.46
C GLY A 2 10.06 5.84 -12.75
N ILE A 3 10.60 5.43 -13.89
CA ILE A 3 11.89 5.90 -14.40
C ILE A 3 11.69 6.82 -15.60
N SER A 4 12.65 7.72 -15.85
CA SER A 4 12.63 8.57 -17.04
C SER A 4 12.97 7.77 -18.30
N LEU A 5 12.59 8.30 -19.48
CA LEU A 5 12.95 7.66 -20.75
C LEU A 5 14.48 7.57 -20.92
N GLU A 6 15.20 8.61 -20.50
CA GLU A 6 16.67 8.65 -20.56
C GLU A 6 17.31 7.55 -19.69
N GLN A 7 16.80 7.33 -18.46
CA GLN A 7 17.24 6.23 -17.59
C GLN A 7 16.97 4.87 -18.23
N TYR A 8 15.78 4.68 -18.81
CA TYR A 8 15.41 3.44 -19.48
C TYR A 8 16.29 3.17 -20.72
N GLU A 9 16.65 4.19 -21.49
CA GLU A 9 17.50 4.04 -22.67
C GLU A 9 18.97 3.80 -22.32
N SER A 10 19.45 4.40 -21.20
CA SER A 10 20.83 4.21 -20.73
C SER A 10 21.05 2.85 -20.05
N ASP A 11 20.11 2.42 -19.20
CA ASP A 11 20.15 1.12 -18.55
C ASP A 11 18.73 0.56 -18.34
N ARG A 12 18.38 -0.46 -19.09
CA ARG A 12 17.08 -1.15 -19.01
C ARG A 12 16.85 -1.91 -17.69
N ARG A 13 17.89 -2.08 -16.89
CA ARG A 13 17.83 -2.73 -15.57
C ARG A 13 17.88 -1.73 -14.44
N TYR A 14 17.99 -0.44 -14.76
CA TYR A 14 18.03 0.59 -13.74
C TYR A 14 16.79 0.53 -12.86
N ASN A 15 17.02 0.45 -11.56
CA ASN A 15 15.99 0.49 -10.55
C ASN A 15 16.40 1.54 -9.50
N PRO A 16 15.68 2.68 -9.43
CA PRO A 16 15.97 3.72 -8.43
C PRO A 16 15.50 3.36 -7.03
N ALA A 17 14.83 2.21 -6.86
CA ALA A 17 14.36 1.78 -5.55
C ALA A 17 15.56 1.58 -4.62
N GLY A 18 15.50 2.16 -3.42
CA GLY A 18 16.58 2.12 -2.44
C GLY A 18 17.75 3.04 -2.71
N GLU A 19 17.78 3.75 -3.84
CA GLU A 19 18.87 4.69 -4.13
C GLU A 19 18.84 5.89 -3.17
N TYR A 20 19.96 6.15 -2.53
CA TYR A 20 20.17 7.37 -1.75
C TYR A 20 21.59 7.89 -1.91
N TYR A 21 21.80 9.15 -1.55
CA TYR A 21 23.08 9.84 -1.66
C TYR A 21 23.61 10.15 -0.26
N ASP A 22 24.89 9.86 -0.03
CA ASP A 22 25.57 10.29 1.19
C ASP A 22 25.90 11.79 1.16
N GLN A 23 26.45 12.31 2.26
CA GLN A 23 26.86 13.71 2.39
C GLN A 23 27.93 14.15 1.38
N PHE A 24 28.63 13.21 0.73
CA PHE A 24 29.63 13.46 -0.29
C PHE A 24 29.08 13.32 -1.73
N GLY A 25 27.81 12.97 -1.88
CA GLY A 25 27.16 12.76 -3.16
C GLY A 25 27.40 11.37 -3.78
N ASN A 26 27.94 10.42 -3.02
CA ASN A 26 28.07 9.04 -3.50
C ASN A 26 26.74 8.34 -3.46
N VAL A 27 26.47 7.51 -4.48
CA VAL A 27 25.26 6.70 -4.60
C VAL A 27 25.41 5.45 -3.75
N HIS A 28 24.39 5.17 -2.96
CA HIS A 28 24.23 3.95 -2.18
C HIS A 28 22.84 3.36 -2.42
N TYR A 29 22.66 2.08 -2.07
CA TYR A 29 21.39 1.38 -2.18
C TYR A 29 21.03 0.73 -0.85
N TYR A 30 19.79 0.86 -0.44
CA TYR A 30 19.24 0.16 0.72
C TYR A 30 18.85 -1.26 0.32
N ASP A 31 19.39 -2.27 1.01
CA ASP A 31 19.30 -3.67 0.59
C ASP A 31 17.90 -4.29 0.74
N ASN A 32 17.02 -3.73 1.59
CA ASN A 32 15.68 -4.27 1.86
C ASN A 32 14.56 -3.42 1.26
N GLU A 33 14.83 -2.67 0.21
CA GLU A 33 13.78 -1.92 -0.49
C GLU A 33 12.96 -2.85 -1.39
N THR A 34 12.17 -3.68 -0.75
CA THR A 34 11.29 -4.63 -1.40
C THR A 34 9.84 -4.26 -1.15
N ASP A 35 9.00 -4.43 -2.16
CA ASP A 35 7.55 -4.34 -2.04
C ASP A 35 7.01 -5.74 -1.70
N ASN A 36 6.63 -5.91 -0.45
CA ASN A 36 6.09 -7.16 0.06
C ASN A 36 4.57 -7.05 0.12
N TYR A 37 3.86 -7.78 -0.73
CA TYR A 37 2.42 -7.75 -0.74
C TYR A 37 1.82 -9.13 -1.00
N ALA A 38 0.89 -9.54 -0.13
CA ALA A 38 0.15 -10.77 -0.25
C ALA A 38 -1.34 -10.49 -0.36
N GLN A 39 -2.02 -11.16 -1.29
CA GLN A 39 -3.47 -11.10 -1.41
C GLN A 39 -4.10 -12.47 -1.38
N ASN A 40 -5.19 -12.60 -0.61
CA ASN A 40 -6.07 -13.75 -0.63
C ASN A 40 -7.42 -13.35 -1.20
N HIS A 41 -7.90 -14.14 -2.16
CA HIS A 41 -9.19 -13.92 -2.81
C HIS A 41 -10.11 -15.10 -2.57
N LEU A 42 -11.33 -14.81 -2.12
CA LEU A 42 -12.42 -15.76 -2.07
C LEU A 42 -13.53 -15.27 -3.00
N GLN A 43 -13.97 -16.14 -3.91
CA GLN A 43 -15.05 -15.82 -4.83
C GLN A 43 -16.12 -16.91 -4.78
N LEU A 44 -17.36 -16.50 -4.62
CA LEU A 44 -18.54 -17.34 -4.73
C LEU A 44 -19.41 -16.86 -5.88
N ASN A 45 -19.69 -17.76 -6.82
CA ASN A 45 -20.57 -17.49 -7.94
C ASN A 45 -21.80 -18.38 -7.85
N TYR A 46 -22.96 -17.80 -7.98
CA TYR A 46 -24.22 -18.52 -8.05
C TYR A 46 -25.02 -18.03 -9.24
N THR A 47 -25.52 -18.98 -10.03
CA THR A 47 -26.43 -18.68 -11.15
C THR A 47 -27.61 -19.63 -11.12
N ARG A 48 -28.78 -19.08 -11.31
CA ARG A 48 -30.05 -19.87 -11.39
C ARG A 48 -30.90 -19.41 -12.55
N SER A 49 -31.27 -20.34 -13.40
CA SER A 49 -32.29 -20.12 -14.40
C SER A 49 -33.66 -20.50 -13.79
N PHE A 50 -34.58 -19.56 -13.73
CA PHE A 50 -35.97 -19.79 -13.29
C PHE A 50 -36.85 -20.29 -14.44
N SER A 51 -36.49 -19.91 -15.67
CA SER A 51 -37.13 -20.37 -16.92
C SER A 51 -36.13 -20.15 -18.07
N ASP A 52 -36.50 -20.55 -19.28
CA ASP A 52 -35.76 -20.28 -20.51
C ASP A 52 -35.54 -18.78 -20.77
N ARG A 53 -36.32 -17.93 -20.11
CA ARG A 53 -36.33 -16.47 -20.30
C ARG A 53 -35.81 -15.68 -19.12
N LEU A 54 -35.69 -16.27 -17.93
CA LEU A 54 -35.36 -15.56 -16.72
C LEU A 54 -34.21 -16.26 -15.99
N ALA A 55 -33.12 -15.56 -15.81
CA ALA A 55 -31.95 -16.02 -15.05
C ALA A 55 -31.51 -14.98 -14.03
N TRP A 56 -31.05 -15.47 -12.91
CA TRP A 56 -30.43 -14.67 -11.85
C TRP A 56 -28.98 -15.12 -11.65
N SER A 57 -28.06 -14.13 -11.54
CA SER A 57 -26.66 -14.37 -11.20
C SER A 57 -26.27 -13.51 -10.03
N THR A 58 -25.45 -14.05 -9.16
CA THR A 58 -24.83 -13.30 -8.07
C THR A 58 -23.40 -13.76 -7.85
N THR A 59 -22.52 -12.81 -7.57
CA THR A 59 -21.11 -13.05 -7.28
C THR A 59 -20.74 -12.29 -6.03
N PHE A 60 -20.21 -13.00 -5.05
CA PHE A 60 -19.59 -12.41 -3.88
C PHE A 60 -18.08 -12.57 -3.99
N ASN A 61 -17.34 -11.47 -3.80
CA ASN A 61 -15.89 -11.48 -3.74
C ASN A 61 -15.44 -10.91 -2.39
N TYR A 62 -14.48 -11.57 -1.78
CA TYR A 62 -13.75 -11.07 -0.64
C TYR A 62 -12.27 -11.10 -0.96
N THR A 63 -11.59 -9.98 -0.72
CA THR A 63 -10.14 -9.86 -0.87
C THR A 63 -9.57 -9.34 0.43
N ARG A 64 -8.57 -10.07 0.97
CA ARG A 64 -7.72 -9.57 2.03
C ARG A 64 -6.33 -9.33 1.47
N GLY A 65 -5.84 -8.11 1.65
CA GLY A 65 -4.48 -7.69 1.32
C GLY A 65 -3.69 -7.37 2.58
N ASP A 66 -2.42 -7.76 2.60
CA ASP A 66 -1.46 -7.42 3.64
C ASP A 66 -0.10 -7.19 2.97
N GLY A 67 0.51 -6.03 3.22
CA GLY A 67 1.78 -5.74 2.63
C GLY A 67 2.45 -4.51 3.20
N TYR A 68 3.73 -4.35 2.87
CA TYR A 68 4.53 -3.20 3.26
C TYR A 68 5.71 -3.03 2.32
N TYR A 69 6.24 -1.84 2.32
CA TYR A 69 7.55 -1.53 1.75
C TYR A 69 8.37 -0.70 2.74
N GLU A 70 9.68 -0.80 2.59
CA GLU A 70 10.63 -0.04 3.38
C GLU A 70 11.42 0.90 2.49
N ASN A 71 11.79 2.07 3.02
CA ASN A 71 12.58 3.06 2.32
C ASN A 71 13.66 3.65 3.22
N TYR A 72 14.84 3.85 2.66
CA TYR A 72 15.84 4.72 3.25
C TYR A 72 15.55 6.19 2.87
N LYS A 73 15.53 7.07 3.85
CA LYS A 73 15.22 8.50 3.69
C LYS A 73 16.35 9.33 4.29
N ALA A 74 17.28 9.77 3.45
CA ALA A 74 18.41 10.61 3.86
C ALA A 74 17.98 12.05 4.15
N GLY A 75 18.56 12.67 5.17
CA GLY A 75 18.44 14.09 5.49
C GLY A 75 17.00 14.54 5.70
N LYS A 76 16.25 13.87 6.58
CA LYS A 76 14.86 14.25 6.90
C LYS A 76 14.78 14.81 8.31
N SER A 77 13.90 15.82 8.49
CA SER A 77 13.64 16.38 9.81
C SER A 77 12.90 15.38 10.70
N PHE A 78 13.22 15.37 11.98
CA PHE A 78 12.54 14.57 13.01
C PHE A 78 11.05 14.93 13.11
N SER A 79 10.72 16.19 12.95
CA SER A 79 9.34 16.69 12.98
C SER A 79 8.45 16.07 11.89
N LYS A 80 9.02 15.66 10.73
CA LYS A 80 8.29 14.94 9.69
C LYS A 80 7.69 13.63 10.20
N TYR A 81 8.37 13.01 11.14
CA TYR A 81 7.97 11.74 11.74
C TYR A 81 7.36 11.92 13.14
N LEU A 82 6.89 13.13 13.46
CA LEU A 82 6.31 13.48 14.75
C LEU A 82 7.24 13.27 15.95
N MET A 83 8.54 13.30 15.71
CA MET A 83 9.58 13.22 16.73
C MET A 83 10.09 14.60 17.11
N ALA A 84 10.47 14.77 18.36
CA ALA A 84 11.22 15.95 18.80
C ALA A 84 12.69 15.83 18.34
N ASP A 85 13.32 16.98 18.07
CA ASP A 85 14.73 17.01 17.73
C ASP A 85 15.57 16.47 18.89
N PRO A 86 16.33 15.38 18.72
CA PRO A 86 17.09 14.78 19.79
C PRO A 86 18.29 15.63 20.16
N VAL A 87 18.67 15.59 21.45
CA VAL A 87 19.90 16.16 21.96
C VAL A 87 20.80 15.04 22.43
N ILE A 88 21.92 14.84 21.74
CA ILE A 88 22.89 13.77 22.04
C ILE A 88 24.22 14.44 22.34
N ASP A 89 24.80 14.15 23.50
CA ASP A 89 26.05 14.74 23.99
C ASP A 89 26.06 16.28 23.96
N GLY A 90 24.87 16.89 24.19
CA GLY A 90 24.69 18.35 24.21
C GLY A 90 24.54 18.99 22.81
N VAL A 91 24.53 18.19 21.74
CA VAL A 91 24.27 18.63 20.36
C VAL A 91 22.84 18.31 19.96
N GLN A 92 22.11 19.31 19.50
CA GLN A 92 20.76 19.14 18.95
C GLN A 92 20.86 18.78 17.46
N TYR A 93 20.09 17.77 17.05
CA TYR A 93 19.97 17.33 15.67
C TYR A 93 18.55 17.62 15.17
N ASP A 94 18.42 18.42 14.13
CA ASP A 94 17.14 18.75 13.47
C ASP A 94 16.83 17.85 12.26
N GLU A 95 17.84 17.20 11.72
CA GLU A 95 17.75 16.25 10.61
C GLU A 95 18.55 14.96 10.89
N GLY A 96 18.13 13.89 10.25
CA GLY A 96 18.81 12.60 10.29
C GLY A 96 18.40 11.72 9.10
N ASP A 97 19.02 10.56 9.02
CA ASP A 97 18.64 9.52 8.09
C ASP A 97 17.70 8.53 8.78
N PHE A 98 16.71 8.05 8.05
CA PHE A 98 15.70 7.16 8.58
C PHE A 98 15.47 5.96 7.67
N ILE A 99 15.17 4.81 8.25
CA ILE A 99 14.50 3.71 7.59
C ILE A 99 13.03 3.77 8.01
N THR A 100 12.14 3.88 7.03
CA THR A 100 10.69 3.95 7.26
C THR A 100 10.01 2.76 6.62
N LYS A 101 8.92 2.30 7.27
CA LYS A 101 8.04 1.26 6.76
C LYS A 101 6.65 1.85 6.53
N GLU A 102 6.10 1.62 5.35
CA GLU A 102 4.71 1.94 5.04
C GLU A 102 3.95 0.64 4.79
N ALA A 103 2.99 0.35 5.65
CA ALA A 103 2.21 -0.87 5.62
C ALA A 103 0.76 -0.61 5.24
N LEU A 104 0.16 -1.58 4.56
CA LEU A 104 -1.24 -1.60 4.19
C LEU A 104 -1.85 -2.94 4.59
N VAL A 105 -2.91 -2.89 5.38
CA VAL A 105 -3.75 -4.06 5.67
C VAL A 105 -5.17 -3.72 5.26
N ASN A 106 -5.78 -4.49 4.36
CA ASN A 106 -7.10 -4.17 3.85
C ASN A 106 -8.00 -5.38 3.65
N ASP A 107 -9.29 -5.15 3.85
CA ASP A 107 -10.38 -6.06 3.55
C ASP A 107 -11.31 -5.40 2.52
N TYR A 108 -11.58 -6.09 1.41
CA TYR A 108 -12.46 -5.61 0.36
C TYR A 108 -13.54 -6.63 0.05
N TYR A 109 -14.78 -6.20 0.17
CA TYR A 109 -15.99 -7.00 -0.06
C TYR A 109 -16.74 -6.44 -1.26
N VAL A 110 -17.15 -7.31 -2.17
CA VAL A 110 -17.98 -6.93 -3.32
C VAL A 110 -19.11 -7.94 -3.51
N LEU A 111 -20.30 -7.46 -3.61
CA LEU A 111 -21.47 -8.22 -4.03
C LEU A 111 -22.00 -7.66 -5.35
N ASN A 112 -21.99 -8.48 -6.38
CA ASN A 112 -22.63 -8.20 -7.65
C ASN A 112 -23.85 -9.12 -7.80
N THR A 113 -24.99 -8.58 -8.21
CA THR A 113 -26.17 -9.39 -8.51
C THR A 113 -26.89 -8.82 -9.71
N ASP A 114 -27.34 -9.68 -10.59
CA ASP A 114 -28.10 -9.30 -11.79
C ASP A 114 -29.23 -10.27 -12.10
N LEU A 115 -30.29 -9.71 -12.65
CA LEU A 115 -31.43 -10.44 -13.17
C LEU A 115 -31.52 -10.17 -14.66
N ARG A 116 -31.59 -11.23 -15.46
CA ARG A 116 -31.66 -11.19 -16.91
C ARG A 116 -32.96 -11.79 -17.40
N TYR A 117 -33.66 -10.99 -18.18
CA TYR A 117 -34.84 -11.47 -18.91
C TYR A 117 -34.58 -11.41 -20.42
N SER A 118 -34.89 -12.50 -21.13
CA SER A 118 -34.68 -12.58 -22.58
C SER A 118 -35.87 -13.22 -23.24
N SER A 119 -36.48 -12.51 -24.20
CA SER A 119 -37.48 -13.02 -25.11
C SER A 119 -37.09 -12.71 -26.55
N ASP A 120 -37.86 -13.18 -27.54
CA ASP A 120 -37.61 -12.98 -28.97
C ASP A 120 -37.52 -11.48 -29.36
N ARG A 121 -38.19 -10.62 -28.60
CA ARG A 121 -38.31 -9.18 -28.90
C ARG A 121 -37.68 -8.27 -27.88
N LEU A 122 -37.32 -8.78 -26.69
CA LEU A 122 -36.89 -7.93 -25.59
C LEU A 122 -35.82 -8.65 -24.77
N LYS A 123 -34.71 -7.95 -24.52
CA LYS A 123 -33.66 -8.36 -23.59
C LYS A 123 -33.49 -7.27 -22.55
N LEU A 124 -33.65 -7.62 -21.28
CA LEU A 124 -33.45 -6.72 -20.15
C LEU A 124 -32.44 -7.32 -19.18
N THR A 125 -31.59 -6.48 -18.66
CA THR A 125 -30.69 -6.82 -17.54
C THR A 125 -30.75 -5.69 -16.51
N GLY A 126 -31.06 -6.05 -15.29
CA GLY A 126 -31.01 -5.15 -14.15
C GLY A 126 -30.11 -5.76 -13.08
N GLY A 127 -29.27 -4.93 -12.47
CA GLY A 127 -28.31 -5.42 -11.47
C GLY A 127 -27.97 -4.40 -10.41
N LEU A 128 -27.33 -4.89 -9.37
CA LEU A 128 -26.84 -4.12 -8.23
C LEU A 128 -25.40 -4.51 -7.95
N ASN A 129 -24.55 -3.50 -7.70
CA ASN A 129 -23.22 -3.65 -7.16
C ASN A 129 -23.17 -3.00 -5.79
N LEU A 130 -22.71 -3.75 -4.79
CA LEU A 130 -22.41 -3.25 -3.45
C LEU A 130 -20.96 -3.56 -3.15
N SER A 131 -20.24 -2.59 -2.63
CA SER A 131 -18.86 -2.81 -2.21
C SER A 131 -18.56 -2.11 -0.88
N ARG A 132 -17.61 -2.70 -0.14
CA ARG A 132 -17.08 -2.11 1.08
C ARG A 132 -15.58 -2.36 1.12
N TYR A 133 -14.85 -1.30 1.34
CA TYR A 133 -13.41 -1.34 1.59
C TYR A 133 -13.14 -0.87 3.02
N ASP A 134 -12.32 -1.62 3.75
CA ASP A 134 -11.79 -1.27 5.07
C ASP A 134 -10.27 -1.49 5.02
N GLY A 135 -9.48 -0.44 5.26
CA GLY A 135 -8.03 -0.52 5.10
C GLY A 135 -7.29 0.41 6.04
N ASP A 136 -6.29 -0.13 6.73
CA ASP A 136 -5.36 0.60 7.56
C ASP A 136 -4.06 0.84 6.81
N HIS A 137 -3.65 2.09 6.72
CA HIS A 137 -2.36 2.53 6.19
C HIS A 137 -1.53 3.01 7.36
N ILE A 138 -0.38 2.40 7.58
CA ILE A 138 0.46 2.62 8.75
C ILE A 138 1.86 3.03 8.28
N GLY A 139 2.38 4.12 8.83
CA GLY A 139 3.75 4.55 8.61
C GLY A 139 4.54 4.49 9.91
N SER A 140 5.59 3.67 9.94
CA SER A 140 6.44 3.45 11.11
C SER A 140 7.88 3.82 10.79
N VAL A 141 8.60 4.36 11.77
CA VAL A 141 10.05 4.53 11.70
C VAL A 141 10.70 3.28 12.27
N LEU A 142 11.59 2.66 11.51
CA LEU A 142 12.30 1.44 11.93
C LEU A 142 13.69 1.73 12.48
N TRP A 143 14.30 2.83 12.03
CA TRP A 143 15.67 3.16 12.42
C TRP A 143 16.00 4.62 12.08
N SER A 144 16.97 5.20 12.81
CA SER A 144 17.61 6.47 12.50
C SER A 144 19.09 6.42 12.88
N ASN A 145 19.93 6.99 12.03
CA ASN A 145 21.38 7.10 12.27
C ASN A 145 21.72 7.96 13.50
N VAL A 146 20.83 8.87 13.90
CA VAL A 146 21.04 9.76 15.05
C VAL A 146 20.59 9.09 16.34
N LEU A 147 19.43 8.42 16.34
CA LEU A 147 18.85 7.80 17.54
C LEU A 147 19.52 6.45 17.90
N GLY A 148 20.08 5.78 16.90
CA GLY A 148 20.71 4.46 17.07
C GLY A 148 19.74 3.37 17.53
N ASP A 149 20.31 2.23 17.93
CA ASP A 149 19.55 1.01 18.26
C ASP A 149 18.91 1.04 19.66
N SER A 150 19.20 2.05 20.48
CA SER A 150 18.66 2.17 21.84
C SER A 150 17.28 2.83 21.89
N PHE A 151 16.82 3.40 20.79
CA PHE A 151 15.50 4.03 20.71
C PHE A 151 14.43 2.95 20.50
N ASP A 152 13.29 3.12 21.17
CA ASP A 152 12.13 2.22 21.02
C ASP A 152 11.35 2.61 19.75
N TYR A 153 11.68 1.99 18.63
CA TYR A 153 10.99 2.20 17.36
C TYR A 153 9.66 1.47 17.27
N ASP A 154 9.44 0.41 18.02
CA ASP A 154 8.22 -0.43 17.94
C ASP A 154 6.95 0.32 18.34
N SER A 155 7.11 1.38 19.13
CA SER A 155 5.99 2.22 19.57
C SER A 155 5.80 3.49 18.74
N HIS A 156 6.58 3.69 17.66
CA HIS A 156 6.59 4.95 16.93
C HIS A 156 5.98 4.87 15.53
N ASP A 157 4.64 4.88 15.49
CA ASP A 157 3.89 5.10 14.25
C ASP A 157 3.69 6.62 14.05
N TRP A 158 4.26 7.17 12.98
CA TRP A 158 4.10 8.58 12.63
C TRP A 158 2.85 8.83 11.78
N TYR A 159 2.23 7.77 11.26
CA TYR A 159 1.08 7.85 10.39
C TYR A 159 0.16 6.65 10.56
N LEU A 160 -1.11 6.91 10.84
CA LEU A 160 -2.18 5.92 10.83
C LEU A 160 -3.41 6.53 10.14
N ASN A 161 -3.78 6.01 8.99
CA ASN A 161 -4.98 6.42 8.29
C ASN A 161 -5.89 5.22 8.04
N ARG A 162 -7.07 5.26 8.62
CA ARG A 162 -8.11 4.26 8.40
C ARG A 162 -9.02 4.68 7.27
N GLY A 163 -8.92 3.99 6.13
CA GLY A 163 -9.81 4.18 4.98
C GLY A 163 -11.04 3.31 5.07
N LEU A 164 -12.23 3.91 5.22
CA LEU A 164 -13.51 3.23 5.10
C LEU A 164 -14.27 3.81 3.91
N LYS A 165 -14.58 2.97 2.90
CA LYS A 165 -15.35 3.37 1.71
C LYS A 165 -16.49 2.36 1.46
N HIS A 166 -17.65 2.87 1.13
CA HIS A 166 -18.85 2.09 0.82
C HIS A 166 -19.30 2.32 -0.61
#